data_2b61e41027114b93cef0fbde65a2c0ea
#
_entry.id   2b61e41027114b93cef0fbde65a2c0ea
#
_cell.length_a   1.000
_cell.length_b   1.000
_cell.length_c   1.000
_cell.angle_alpha   90.00
_cell.angle_beta   90.00
_cell.angle_gamma   90.00
#
_symmetry.space_group_name_H-M   'P 1'
#
loop_
_entity.id
_entity.type
_entity.pdbx_description
1 polymer ?
#
loop_
_entity_poly.entity_id
_entity_poly.type
_entity_poly.pdbx_seq_one_letter_code
_entity_poly.pdbx_strand_id
1 'polypeptide(L)'
;MKIGKLDFRGKKLIIVGVVIIAVIGGAILLNKGDGKGKSIFNNPDKNIKIVKSEASKIELEDYTTNEFSIKKPKGWKVDTLGDYIHYTIKVYNPDNPTYQFFFNMKTEGYNKSEDAKRFQQKYYPNDFFAKAPVIATKDTEGFYKIFNELGPLNNNSTFTFPTLSDFTVSENLGKGSLGGDMLRATFKDSNGNEGEGIFTAYVYDAGPYYVYENIISGKQIDIYFLNVYDAIFITAPKDELIDWQDTLNTVCSSLEFTDTFINGFNQQQDAVMKNFQQIRAIGNQISDGIMDSWNKRNKSFDIMSQKQSDATLGYERVYDTETNEIYKAYNGFTDDYDG
;
A
#
# COMPACT_ATOMS: atom_id res chain seq x y z
N MET A 1 -23.35 -40.70 -2.28
CA MET A 1 -22.50 -40.07 -1.27
C MET A 1 -23.13 -38.71 -0.95
N LYS A 2 -23.81 -38.58 0.22
CA LYS A 2 -24.54 -37.35 0.56
C LYS A 2 -23.56 -36.34 1.16
N ILE A 3 -23.41 -35.20 0.52
CA ILE A 3 -22.66 -34.07 1.05
C ILE A 3 -23.59 -33.32 2.00
N GLY A 4 -23.26 -33.35 3.30
CA GLY A 4 -24.02 -32.66 4.34
C GLY A 4 -23.86 -31.14 4.23
N LYS A 5 -24.99 -30.43 4.31
CA LYS A 5 -25.04 -28.96 4.45
C LYS A 5 -24.44 -28.58 5.80
N LEU A 6 -23.38 -27.80 5.79
CA LEU A 6 -22.85 -27.12 6.98
C LEU A 6 -23.67 -25.85 7.23
N ASP A 7 -24.40 -25.86 8.33
CA ASP A 7 -25.22 -24.73 8.81
C ASP A 7 -24.33 -23.78 9.62
N PHE A 8 -24.03 -22.63 9.06
CA PHE A 8 -23.25 -21.57 9.72
C PHE A 8 -24.18 -20.55 10.37
N ARG A 9 -24.73 -20.86 11.54
CA ARG A 9 -25.43 -19.89 12.37
C ARG A 9 -24.49 -19.24 13.41
N GLY A 10 -24.09 -18.02 13.15
CA GLY A 10 -24.08 -16.85 14.04
C GLY A 10 -23.26 -16.82 15.34
N LYS A 11 -22.54 -17.86 15.78
CA LYS A 11 -21.83 -17.82 17.08
C LYS A 11 -20.33 -18.13 17.06
N LYS A 12 -19.75 -18.47 15.92
CA LYS A 12 -18.31 -18.79 15.81
C LYS A 12 -17.43 -17.64 15.34
N LEU A 13 -18.00 -16.56 14.79
CA LEU A 13 -17.22 -15.40 14.33
C LEU A 13 -16.69 -14.54 15.49
N ILE A 14 -17.35 -14.51 16.63
CA ILE A 14 -16.90 -13.72 17.81
C ILE A 14 -15.67 -14.34 18.46
N ILE A 15 -15.47 -15.65 18.37
CA ILE A 15 -14.35 -16.35 19.02
C ILE A 15 -13.05 -16.18 18.20
N VAL A 16 -13.11 -16.04 16.88
CA VAL A 16 -11.93 -15.87 16.04
C VAL A 16 -11.37 -14.43 16.16
N GLY A 17 -12.24 -13.42 16.31
CA GLY A 17 -11.81 -12.05 16.56
C GLY A 17 -11.09 -11.86 17.90
N VAL A 18 -11.54 -12.59 18.95
CA VAL A 18 -10.96 -12.51 20.29
C VAL A 18 -9.61 -13.23 20.39
N VAL A 19 -9.42 -14.32 19.64
CA VAL A 19 -8.15 -15.08 19.64
C VAL A 19 -7.02 -14.31 18.92
N ILE A 20 -7.34 -13.55 17.86
CA ILE A 20 -6.34 -12.73 17.15
C ILE A 20 -5.91 -11.53 17.98
N ILE A 21 -6.83 -10.91 18.74
CA ILE A 21 -6.49 -9.84 19.69
C ILE A 21 -5.65 -10.39 20.85
N ALA A 22 -5.87 -11.63 21.28
CA ALA A 22 -5.09 -12.27 22.35
C ALA A 22 -3.67 -12.64 21.91
N VAL A 23 -3.42 -12.93 20.63
CA VAL A 23 -2.08 -13.25 20.13
C VAL A 23 -1.25 -11.97 19.93
N ILE A 24 -1.85 -10.87 19.48
CA ILE A 24 -1.15 -9.58 19.37
C ILE A 24 -0.97 -8.94 20.76
N GLY A 25 -1.96 -9.02 21.64
CA GLY A 25 -1.85 -8.58 23.03
C GLY A 25 -0.97 -9.48 23.91
N GLY A 26 -0.83 -10.77 23.56
CA GLY A 26 0.00 -11.74 24.30
C GLY A 26 1.50 -11.56 24.04
N ALA A 27 1.89 -11.12 22.86
CA ALA A 27 3.31 -10.79 22.56
C ALA A 27 3.77 -9.53 23.32
N ILE A 28 2.86 -8.58 23.56
CA ILE A 28 3.16 -7.36 24.35
C ILE A 28 3.19 -7.68 25.86
N LEU A 29 2.45 -8.71 26.33
CA LEU A 29 2.40 -9.04 27.76
C LEU A 29 3.47 -10.04 28.23
N LEU A 30 4.13 -10.77 27.31
CA LEU A 30 5.17 -11.73 27.67
C LEU A 30 6.57 -11.10 27.75
N ASN A 31 6.72 -9.82 27.36
CA ASN A 31 7.99 -9.10 27.49
C ASN A 31 8.02 -8.10 28.66
N LYS A 32 7.13 -8.27 29.65
CA LYS A 32 7.31 -7.65 30.97
C LYS A 32 8.26 -8.51 31.82
N GLY A 33 9.48 -8.65 31.37
CA GLY A 33 10.60 -8.96 32.25
C GLY A 33 10.90 -7.71 33.09
N ASP A 34 11.01 -7.87 34.39
CA ASP A 34 11.43 -6.86 35.37
C ASP A 34 12.87 -6.37 35.09
N GLY A 35 13.06 -5.71 33.97
CA GLY A 35 14.23 -4.91 33.70
C GLY A 35 13.78 -3.46 33.64
N LYS A 36 14.17 -2.66 34.64
CA LYS A 36 14.13 -1.20 34.56
C LYS A 36 15.06 -0.76 33.42
N GLY A 37 14.64 -0.95 32.19
CA GLY A 37 15.20 -0.26 31.04
C GLY A 37 14.88 1.22 31.21
N LYS A 38 15.85 1.99 31.65
CA LYS A 38 15.80 3.44 31.54
C LYS A 38 15.65 3.71 30.03
N SER A 39 14.54 4.31 29.63
CA SER A 39 14.39 4.84 28.27
C SER A 39 15.66 5.61 27.94
N ILE A 40 16.38 5.19 26.92
CA ILE A 40 17.62 5.81 26.45
C ILE A 40 17.42 7.30 26.15
N PHE A 41 16.20 7.68 25.91
CA PHE A 41 15.79 9.04 25.59
C PHE A 41 15.50 9.94 26.81
N ASN A 42 15.54 9.40 28.02
CA ASN A 42 15.34 10.13 29.28
C ASN A 42 16.62 10.26 30.09
N ASN A 43 17.76 10.52 29.48
CA ASN A 43 18.95 10.87 30.23
C ASN A 43 18.96 12.37 30.54
N PRO A 44 18.68 12.79 31.80
CA PRO A 44 18.57 14.20 32.15
C PRO A 44 19.91 14.96 32.14
N ASP A 45 21.04 14.24 32.05
CA ASP A 45 22.39 14.83 32.17
C ASP A 45 23.01 15.28 30.83
N LYS A 46 22.39 14.94 29.71
CA LYS A 46 22.80 15.45 28.40
C LYS A 46 21.65 16.38 27.88
N ASN A 47 21.99 17.56 27.45
CA ASN A 47 21.05 18.54 26.81
C ASN A 47 20.56 18.01 25.43
N ILE A 48 20.13 16.76 25.37
CA ILE A 48 19.65 16.10 24.16
C ILE A 48 18.17 16.43 24.04
N LYS A 49 17.84 17.24 23.06
CA LYS A 49 16.47 17.50 22.71
C LYS A 49 16.08 16.61 21.53
N ILE A 50 15.48 15.46 21.85
CA ILE A 50 14.87 14.61 20.85
C ILE A 50 13.54 15.24 20.44
N VAL A 51 13.38 15.53 19.18
CA VAL A 51 12.14 16.12 18.63
C VAL A 51 11.44 15.02 17.82
N LYS A 52 10.22 14.64 18.27
CA LYS A 52 9.37 13.76 17.46
C LYS A 52 9.23 14.32 16.04
N SER A 53 9.20 13.44 15.06
CA SER A 53 8.92 13.84 13.68
C SER A 53 7.58 14.57 13.59
N GLU A 54 7.41 15.43 12.59
CA GLU A 54 6.15 16.16 12.39
C GLU A 54 4.97 15.17 12.22
N ALA A 55 5.19 14.05 11.55
CA ALA A 55 4.18 13.02 11.33
C ALA A 55 3.67 12.39 12.63
N SER A 56 4.55 12.14 13.62
CA SER A 56 4.16 11.53 14.91
C SER A 56 3.34 12.46 15.81
N LYS A 57 3.21 13.75 15.45
CA LYS A 57 2.40 14.75 16.17
C LYS A 57 1.00 14.91 15.61
N ILE A 58 0.68 14.25 14.49
CA ILE A 58 -0.61 14.41 13.83
C ILE A 58 -1.69 13.65 14.59
N GLU A 59 -2.78 14.35 14.90
CA GLU A 59 -3.97 13.77 15.49
C GLU A 59 -4.70 12.91 14.44
N LEU A 60 -5.02 11.67 14.78
CA LEU A 60 -5.85 10.79 13.98
C LEU A 60 -7.30 10.89 14.42
N GLU A 61 -8.21 10.80 13.46
CA GLU A 61 -9.66 10.76 13.69
C GLU A 61 -10.26 9.52 13.00
N ASP A 62 -11.34 8.99 13.58
CA ASP A 62 -12.12 7.91 12.97
C ASP A 62 -13.01 8.50 11.87
N TYR A 63 -13.00 7.85 10.70
CA TYR A 63 -13.87 8.16 9.58
C TYR A 63 -14.69 6.91 9.24
N THR A 64 -16.01 7.04 9.22
CA THR A 64 -16.93 5.91 9.02
C THR A 64 -17.97 6.26 7.96
N THR A 65 -18.20 5.33 7.06
CA THR A 65 -19.26 5.35 6.05
C THR A 65 -20.16 4.12 6.21
N ASN A 66 -21.12 3.94 5.30
CA ASN A 66 -21.90 2.70 5.25
C ASN A 66 -21.07 1.50 4.77
N GLU A 67 -19.98 1.74 4.05
CA GLU A 67 -19.16 0.73 3.40
C GLU A 67 -17.96 0.33 4.26
N PHE A 68 -17.32 1.28 4.93
CA PHE A 68 -16.07 1.04 5.68
C PHE A 68 -15.84 2.04 6.81
N SER A 69 -14.90 1.70 7.69
CA SER A 69 -14.27 2.60 8.64
C SER A 69 -12.76 2.62 8.47
N ILE A 70 -12.14 3.76 8.77
CA ILE A 70 -10.69 3.95 8.68
C ILE A 70 -10.25 5.06 9.63
N LYS A 71 -9.04 4.96 10.19
CA LYS A 71 -8.39 6.07 10.89
C LYS A 71 -7.63 6.93 9.88
N LYS A 72 -7.81 8.24 9.94
CA LYS A 72 -7.08 9.16 9.07
C LYS A 72 -6.54 10.36 9.84
N PRO A 73 -5.49 11.02 9.36
CA PRO A 73 -5.06 12.29 9.93
C PRO A 73 -6.18 13.31 9.86
N LYS A 74 -6.32 14.07 10.92
CA LYS A 74 -7.32 15.13 11.01
C LYS A 74 -7.16 16.15 9.86
N GLY A 75 -8.27 16.45 9.20
CA GLY A 75 -8.27 17.34 8.03
C GLY A 75 -7.96 16.67 6.69
N TRP A 76 -7.48 15.43 6.67
CA TRP A 76 -7.32 14.70 5.40
C TRP A 76 -8.66 14.34 4.78
N LYS A 77 -8.67 14.30 3.45
CA LYS A 77 -9.86 13.95 2.67
C LYS A 77 -9.91 12.47 2.37
N VAL A 78 -11.13 11.98 2.16
CA VAL A 78 -11.41 10.63 1.70
C VAL A 78 -12.30 10.73 0.46
N ASP A 79 -11.80 10.22 -0.67
CA ASP A 79 -12.55 10.07 -1.89
C ASP A 79 -12.77 8.58 -2.15
N THR A 80 -13.93 8.21 -2.70
CA THR A 80 -14.26 6.84 -3.09
C THR A 80 -14.80 6.78 -4.50
N LEU A 81 -14.60 5.62 -5.16
CA LEU A 81 -15.09 5.35 -6.51
C LEU A 81 -15.52 3.89 -6.61
N GLY A 82 -16.56 3.64 -7.40
CA GLY A 82 -17.06 2.29 -7.68
C GLY A 82 -17.91 1.71 -6.57
N ASP A 83 -18.17 0.45 -6.70
CA ASP A 83 -18.96 -0.34 -5.75
C ASP A 83 -18.39 -1.76 -5.63
N TYR A 84 -18.63 -2.37 -4.49
CA TYR A 84 -18.24 -3.74 -4.19
C TYR A 84 -16.85 -4.12 -4.73
N ILE A 85 -16.78 -5.04 -5.72
CA ILE A 85 -15.50 -5.57 -6.23
C ILE A 85 -14.61 -4.51 -6.91
N HIS A 86 -15.19 -3.43 -7.40
CA HIS A 86 -14.46 -2.33 -8.05
C HIS A 86 -14.25 -1.13 -7.13
N TYR A 87 -14.40 -1.34 -5.81
CA TYR A 87 -14.32 -0.24 -4.85
C TYR A 87 -12.90 0.31 -4.73
N THR A 88 -12.80 1.62 -4.73
CA THR A 88 -11.55 2.36 -4.61
C THR A 88 -11.66 3.38 -3.50
N ILE A 89 -10.63 3.49 -2.68
CA ILE A 89 -10.53 4.45 -1.57
C ILE A 89 -9.21 5.21 -1.72
N LYS A 90 -9.27 6.52 -1.59
CA LYS A 90 -8.11 7.41 -1.53
C LYS A 90 -8.22 8.31 -0.31
N VAL A 91 -7.25 8.22 0.60
CA VAL A 91 -7.11 9.07 1.78
C VAL A 91 -5.88 9.94 1.59
N TYR A 92 -6.01 11.25 1.61
CA TYR A 92 -4.91 12.14 1.23
C TYR A 92 -4.94 13.48 1.95
N ASN A 93 -3.76 14.09 2.07
CA ASN A 93 -3.63 15.47 2.52
C ASN A 93 -4.07 16.42 1.40
N PRO A 94 -5.11 17.26 1.60
CA PRO A 94 -5.59 18.17 0.56
C PRO A 94 -4.59 19.25 0.18
N ASP A 95 -3.68 19.62 1.08
CA ASP A 95 -2.66 20.64 0.84
C ASP A 95 -1.42 20.09 0.13
N ASN A 96 -1.14 18.79 0.33
CA ASN A 96 -0.06 18.08 -0.36
C ASN A 96 -0.48 16.64 -0.66
N PRO A 97 -1.12 16.36 -1.82
CA PRO A 97 -1.64 15.04 -2.16
C PRO A 97 -0.57 13.94 -2.34
N THR A 98 0.71 14.27 -2.28
CA THR A 98 1.78 13.27 -2.26
C THR A 98 1.73 12.42 -0.97
N TYR A 99 1.24 12.98 0.14
CA TYR A 99 0.90 12.20 1.33
C TYR A 99 -0.46 11.56 1.13
N GLN A 100 -0.48 10.26 0.88
CA GLN A 100 -1.72 9.53 0.65
C GLN A 100 -1.62 8.04 0.96
N PHE A 101 -2.79 7.48 1.22
CA PHE A 101 -3.08 6.05 1.13
C PHE A 101 -4.07 5.84 -0.01
N PHE A 102 -3.82 4.82 -0.81
CA PHE A 102 -4.69 4.40 -1.90
C PHE A 102 -4.96 2.90 -1.80
N PHE A 103 -6.20 2.53 -2.01
CA PHE A 103 -6.66 1.16 -2.11
C PHE A 103 -7.61 1.02 -3.29
N ASN A 104 -7.40 0.01 -4.12
CA ASN A 104 -8.34 -0.42 -5.13
C ASN A 104 -8.49 -1.93 -5.07
N MET A 105 -9.72 -2.42 -4.95
CA MET A 105 -10.00 -3.84 -4.77
C MET A 105 -9.75 -4.64 -6.02
N LYS A 106 -10.29 -4.19 -7.17
CA LYS A 106 -10.09 -4.83 -8.47
C LYS A 106 -10.21 -3.83 -9.60
N THR A 107 -9.31 -3.93 -10.54
CA THR A 107 -9.47 -3.43 -11.90
C THR A 107 -9.25 -4.55 -12.90
N GLU A 108 -9.86 -4.47 -14.06
CA GLU A 108 -9.84 -5.57 -15.02
C GLU A 108 -9.75 -5.09 -16.47
N GLY A 109 -9.43 -6.04 -17.35
CA GLY A 109 -9.49 -5.79 -18.79
C GLY A 109 -8.20 -5.26 -19.39
N TYR A 110 -7.06 -5.40 -18.73
CA TYR A 110 -5.77 -4.97 -19.29
C TYR A 110 -5.28 -5.92 -20.38
N ASN A 111 -4.78 -5.35 -21.48
CA ASN A 111 -4.17 -6.14 -22.55
C ASN A 111 -2.83 -6.72 -22.10
N LYS A 112 -2.52 -7.95 -22.54
CA LYS A 112 -1.26 -8.64 -22.22
C LYS A 112 -0.08 -8.22 -23.10
N SER A 113 -0.37 -7.62 -24.26
CA SER A 113 0.65 -7.20 -25.21
C SER A 113 0.10 -6.13 -26.16
N GLU A 114 1.00 -5.41 -26.80
CA GLU A 114 0.66 -4.45 -27.86
C GLU A 114 -0.01 -5.15 -29.07
N ASP A 115 0.36 -6.40 -29.36
CA ASP A 115 -0.28 -7.20 -30.41
C ASP A 115 -1.75 -7.47 -30.06
N ALA A 116 -2.05 -7.81 -28.80
CA ALA A 116 -3.40 -8.01 -28.33
C ALA A 116 -4.21 -6.71 -28.41
N LYS A 117 -3.66 -5.59 -27.98
CA LYS A 117 -4.31 -4.27 -28.06
C LYS A 117 -4.62 -3.88 -29.51
N ARG A 118 -3.65 -4.06 -30.44
CA ARG A 118 -3.87 -3.79 -31.86
C ARG A 118 -4.95 -4.70 -32.46
N PHE A 119 -5.00 -5.97 -32.05
CA PHE A 119 -6.07 -6.87 -32.45
C PHE A 119 -7.44 -6.36 -32.00
N GLN A 120 -7.58 -5.97 -30.72
CA GLN A 120 -8.81 -5.41 -30.18
C GLN A 120 -9.22 -4.13 -30.95
N GLN A 121 -8.28 -3.21 -31.18
CA GLN A 121 -8.54 -1.97 -31.95
C GLN A 121 -9.01 -2.25 -33.37
N LYS A 122 -8.48 -3.27 -34.00
CA LYS A 122 -8.82 -3.63 -35.38
C LYS A 122 -10.20 -4.28 -35.54
N TYR A 123 -10.52 -5.21 -34.63
CA TYR A 123 -11.69 -6.07 -34.76
C TYR A 123 -12.86 -5.64 -33.86
N TYR A 124 -12.53 -4.95 -32.74
CA TYR A 124 -13.50 -4.51 -31.72
C TYR A 124 -13.25 -3.04 -31.30
N PRO A 125 -13.21 -2.07 -32.25
CA PRO A 125 -12.74 -0.70 -31.97
C PRO A 125 -13.59 0.06 -30.95
N ASN A 126 -14.84 -0.36 -30.76
CA ASN A 126 -15.78 0.25 -29.81
C ASN A 126 -15.78 -0.45 -28.43
N ASP A 127 -15.04 -1.53 -28.29
CA ASP A 127 -14.93 -2.24 -27.03
C ASP A 127 -13.99 -1.52 -26.06
N PHE A 128 -14.24 -1.70 -24.76
CA PHE A 128 -13.38 -1.22 -23.69
C PHE A 128 -11.92 -1.69 -23.87
N PHE A 129 -11.72 -2.95 -24.27
CA PHE A 129 -10.39 -3.55 -24.44
C PHE A 129 -9.55 -2.87 -25.52
N ALA A 130 -10.17 -2.24 -26.52
CA ALA A 130 -9.44 -1.47 -27.53
C ALA A 130 -8.72 -0.25 -26.95
N LYS A 131 -9.24 0.30 -25.84
CA LYS A 131 -8.69 1.46 -25.13
C LYS A 131 -7.86 1.07 -23.91
N ALA A 132 -8.03 -0.15 -23.42
CA ALA A 132 -7.39 -0.61 -22.20
C ALA A 132 -5.84 -0.57 -22.31
N PRO A 133 -5.16 -0.19 -21.22
CA PRO A 133 -3.69 -0.20 -21.17
C PRO A 133 -3.10 -1.59 -21.38
N VAL A 134 -1.80 -1.64 -21.68
CA VAL A 134 -1.04 -2.87 -21.78
C VAL A 134 -0.14 -3.02 -20.55
N ILE A 135 -0.32 -4.09 -19.77
CA ILE A 135 0.62 -4.46 -18.71
C ILE A 135 1.67 -5.38 -19.35
N ALA A 136 2.81 -4.82 -19.74
CA ALA A 136 3.86 -5.53 -20.46
C ALA A 136 4.52 -6.63 -19.61
N THR A 137 4.80 -6.33 -18.34
CA THR A 137 5.23 -7.32 -17.33
C THR A 137 4.05 -7.64 -16.42
N LYS A 138 3.74 -8.93 -16.26
CA LYS A 138 2.56 -9.38 -15.51
C LYS A 138 2.82 -9.40 -14.01
N ASP A 139 3.25 -8.25 -13.48
CA ASP A 139 3.65 -8.06 -12.10
C ASP A 139 3.26 -6.68 -11.57
N THR A 140 3.53 -6.44 -10.31
CA THR A 140 3.23 -5.18 -9.61
C THR A 140 3.90 -3.99 -10.30
N GLU A 141 5.15 -4.11 -10.72
CA GLU A 141 5.89 -3.01 -11.39
C GLU A 141 5.22 -2.66 -12.73
N GLY A 142 4.89 -3.67 -13.54
CA GLY A 142 4.21 -3.48 -14.83
C GLY A 142 2.88 -2.75 -14.68
N PHE A 143 2.12 -3.05 -13.64
CA PHE A 143 0.88 -2.35 -13.35
C PHE A 143 1.11 -0.88 -12.98
N TYR A 144 2.03 -0.59 -12.05
CA TYR A 144 2.24 0.80 -11.63
C TYR A 144 2.90 1.66 -12.70
N LYS A 145 3.63 1.09 -13.65
CA LYS A 145 4.15 1.83 -14.81
C LYS A 145 3.06 2.37 -15.73
N ILE A 146 1.90 1.70 -15.81
CA ILE A 146 0.75 2.15 -16.61
C ILE A 146 -0.31 2.85 -15.78
N PHE A 147 -0.08 3.05 -14.47
CA PHE A 147 -1.10 3.55 -13.55
C PHE A 147 -1.71 4.89 -13.97
N ASN A 148 -0.90 5.78 -14.56
CA ASN A 148 -1.38 7.07 -15.05
C ASN A 148 -2.40 6.97 -16.20
N GLU A 149 -2.44 5.85 -16.93
CA GLU A 149 -3.41 5.61 -17.99
C GLU A 149 -4.82 5.34 -17.42
N LEU A 150 -4.94 5.04 -16.12
CA LEU A 150 -6.23 4.77 -15.48
C LEU A 150 -7.06 6.04 -15.29
N GLY A 151 -6.42 7.17 -14.99
CA GLY A 151 -7.11 8.43 -14.77
C GLY A 151 -8.02 8.81 -15.95
N PRO A 152 -7.50 8.92 -17.19
CA PRO A 152 -8.31 9.26 -18.36
C PRO A 152 -9.49 8.32 -18.64
N LEU A 153 -9.41 7.09 -18.17
CA LEU A 153 -10.45 6.07 -18.35
C LEU A 153 -11.52 6.08 -17.25
N ASN A 154 -11.15 6.51 -16.03
CA ASN A 154 -11.97 6.30 -14.83
C ASN A 154 -12.24 7.56 -14.00
N ASN A 155 -11.52 8.67 -14.23
CA ASN A 155 -11.77 9.92 -13.50
C ASN A 155 -13.19 10.42 -13.75
N ASN A 156 -13.79 10.96 -12.71
CA ASN A 156 -15.10 11.60 -12.79
C ASN A 156 -15.12 12.90 -11.95
N SER A 157 -16.27 13.50 -11.76
CA SER A 157 -16.42 14.77 -11.02
C SER A 157 -16.07 14.67 -9.52
N THR A 158 -16.09 13.46 -8.96
CA THR A 158 -15.92 13.21 -7.52
C THR A 158 -14.64 12.46 -7.19
N PHE A 159 -13.98 11.83 -8.16
CA PHE A 159 -12.78 11.04 -7.96
C PHE A 159 -11.76 11.28 -9.06
N THR A 160 -10.53 11.55 -8.63
CA THR A 160 -9.36 11.65 -9.53
C THR A 160 -8.30 10.66 -9.08
N PHE A 161 -7.87 9.79 -10.00
CA PHE A 161 -6.77 8.87 -9.74
C PHE A 161 -5.49 9.64 -9.43
N PRO A 162 -4.68 9.15 -8.48
CA PRO A 162 -3.35 9.69 -8.24
C PRO A 162 -2.48 9.63 -9.49
N THR A 163 -1.55 10.57 -9.62
CA THR A 163 -0.53 10.58 -10.68
C THR A 163 0.76 10.00 -10.13
N LEU A 164 1.32 9.02 -10.84
CA LEU A 164 2.58 8.34 -10.51
C LEU A 164 3.52 8.39 -11.74
N SER A 165 3.86 9.61 -12.19
CA SER A 165 4.75 9.79 -13.34
C SER A 165 6.18 9.39 -13.00
N ASP A 166 6.96 8.97 -13.99
CA ASP A 166 8.36 8.56 -13.82
C ASP A 166 8.54 7.45 -12.75
N PHE A 167 7.53 6.55 -12.64
CA PHE A 167 7.54 5.48 -11.66
C PHE A 167 8.79 4.61 -11.80
N THR A 168 9.62 4.59 -10.76
CA THR A 168 10.90 3.88 -10.75
C THR A 168 11.05 3.08 -9.46
N VAL A 169 11.17 1.75 -9.60
CA VAL A 169 11.40 0.85 -8.48
C VAL A 169 12.81 1.02 -7.96
N SER A 170 12.94 1.34 -6.67
CA SER A 170 14.22 1.43 -5.97
C SER A 170 14.56 0.13 -5.22
N GLU A 171 13.56 -0.62 -4.77
CA GLU A 171 13.75 -1.86 -4.03
C GLU A 171 12.54 -2.79 -4.18
N ASN A 172 12.78 -4.12 -4.30
CA ASN A 172 11.76 -5.14 -4.14
C ASN A 172 11.86 -5.70 -2.72
N LEU A 173 10.80 -5.49 -1.94
CA LEU A 173 10.71 -5.87 -0.53
C LEU A 173 10.20 -7.30 -0.33
N GLY A 174 9.96 -8.04 -1.41
CA GLY A 174 9.45 -9.40 -1.40
C GLY A 174 7.96 -9.48 -1.74
N LYS A 175 7.34 -10.62 -1.44
CA LYS A 175 5.92 -10.86 -1.72
C LYS A 175 5.06 -10.33 -0.59
N GLY A 176 4.04 -9.56 -0.96
CA GLY A 176 2.96 -9.19 -0.05
C GLY A 176 2.03 -10.39 0.25
N SER A 177 1.23 -10.28 1.30
CA SER A 177 0.30 -11.34 1.75
C SER A 177 -0.75 -11.70 0.70
N LEU A 178 -1.06 -10.80 -0.23
CA LEU A 178 -2.00 -11.02 -1.34
C LEU A 178 -1.34 -11.58 -2.60
N GLY A 179 -0.03 -11.87 -2.56
CA GLY A 179 0.69 -12.55 -3.63
C GLY A 179 1.39 -11.64 -4.64
N GLY A 180 1.10 -10.34 -4.66
CA GLY A 180 1.84 -9.35 -5.44
C GLY A 180 3.22 -9.06 -4.85
N ASP A 181 4.12 -8.50 -5.64
CA ASP A 181 5.36 -7.95 -5.10
C ASP A 181 5.07 -6.69 -4.29
N MET A 182 5.81 -6.49 -3.23
CA MET A 182 5.83 -5.25 -2.47
C MET A 182 7.06 -4.46 -2.88
N LEU A 183 6.86 -3.28 -3.46
CA LEU A 183 7.91 -2.49 -4.08
C LEU A 183 8.05 -1.16 -3.37
N ARG A 184 9.28 -0.76 -3.10
CA ARG A 184 9.58 0.63 -2.83
C ARG A 184 9.89 1.31 -4.16
N ALA A 185 9.28 2.46 -4.41
CA ALA A 185 9.45 3.19 -5.66
C ALA A 185 9.42 4.71 -5.44
N THR A 186 10.02 5.43 -6.37
CA THR A 186 9.90 6.88 -6.51
C THR A 186 9.02 7.22 -7.70
N PHE A 187 8.42 8.40 -7.67
CA PHE A 187 7.54 8.90 -8.72
C PHE A 187 7.47 10.42 -8.68
N LYS A 188 6.78 11.02 -9.66
CA LYS A 188 6.35 12.41 -9.62
C LYS A 188 4.83 12.49 -9.57
N ASP A 189 4.32 13.38 -8.72
CA ASP A 189 2.89 13.67 -8.63
C ASP A 189 2.39 14.54 -9.81
N SER A 190 1.11 14.92 -9.80
CA SER A 190 0.50 15.77 -10.82
C SER A 190 1.10 17.17 -10.93
N ASN A 191 1.80 17.64 -9.91
CA ASN A 191 2.46 18.93 -9.87
C ASN A 191 3.95 18.82 -10.22
N GLY A 192 4.46 17.62 -10.48
CA GLY A 192 5.86 17.34 -10.75
C GLY A 192 6.73 17.23 -9.49
N ASN A 193 6.14 17.21 -8.29
CA ASN A 193 6.86 17.00 -7.05
C ASN A 193 7.35 15.55 -6.94
N GLU A 194 8.57 15.37 -6.47
CA GLU A 194 9.11 14.04 -6.22
C GLU A 194 8.46 13.41 -4.99
N GLY A 195 7.99 12.17 -5.15
CA GLY A 195 7.42 11.35 -4.11
C GLY A 195 8.11 9.98 -4.03
N GLU A 196 7.95 9.33 -2.90
CA GLU A 196 8.30 7.94 -2.70
C GLU A 196 7.18 7.19 -1.98
N GLY A 197 7.17 5.87 -2.11
CA GLY A 197 6.14 5.07 -1.48
C GLY A 197 6.43 3.58 -1.48
N ILE A 198 5.53 2.85 -0.81
CA ILE A 198 5.45 1.39 -0.87
C ILE A 198 4.19 1.02 -1.65
N PHE A 199 4.36 0.14 -2.63
CA PHE A 199 3.35 -0.24 -3.61
C PHE A 199 3.21 -1.75 -3.67
N THR A 200 1.97 -2.24 -3.70
CA THR A 200 1.67 -3.65 -3.95
C THR A 200 0.42 -3.79 -4.80
N ALA A 201 0.38 -4.81 -5.65
CA ALA A 201 -0.78 -5.19 -6.43
C ALA A 201 -0.61 -6.64 -6.90
N TYR A 202 -1.70 -7.38 -6.99
CA TYR A 202 -1.68 -8.74 -7.53
C TYR A 202 -2.20 -8.74 -8.98
N VAL A 203 -1.30 -8.93 -9.93
CA VAL A 203 -1.65 -9.05 -11.34
C VAL A 203 -1.96 -10.50 -11.65
N TYR A 204 -3.22 -10.77 -11.98
CA TYR A 204 -3.75 -12.11 -12.26
C TYR A 204 -3.94 -12.31 -13.75
N ASP A 205 -3.30 -13.35 -14.28
CA ASP A 205 -3.52 -13.83 -15.65
C ASP A 205 -4.59 -14.94 -15.63
N ALA A 206 -5.78 -14.63 -16.15
CA ALA A 206 -6.90 -15.57 -16.18
C ALA A 206 -6.70 -16.75 -17.16
N GLY A 207 -5.56 -16.80 -17.82
CA GLY A 207 -5.19 -17.84 -18.77
C GLY A 207 -5.16 -17.34 -20.21
N PRO A 208 -4.73 -18.17 -21.16
CA PRO A 208 -4.63 -17.78 -22.55
C PRO A 208 -5.94 -17.94 -23.31
N TYR A 209 -6.18 -17.03 -24.25
CA TYR A 209 -7.14 -17.18 -25.31
C TYR A 209 -6.49 -16.81 -26.64
N TYR A 210 -6.03 -17.82 -27.39
CA TYR A 210 -5.30 -17.61 -28.62
C TYR A 210 -6.21 -17.46 -29.83
N VAL A 211 -5.91 -16.46 -30.64
CA VAL A 211 -6.50 -16.26 -31.98
C VAL A 211 -5.39 -16.23 -33.02
N TYR A 212 -5.71 -16.63 -34.24
CA TYR A 212 -4.77 -16.47 -35.35
C TYR A 212 -4.81 -15.03 -35.86
N GLU A 213 -3.70 -14.29 -35.71
CA GLU A 213 -3.53 -12.99 -36.37
C GLU A 213 -3.38 -13.19 -37.89
N ASN A 214 -2.68 -14.26 -38.26
CA ASN A 214 -2.46 -14.63 -39.65
C ASN A 214 -2.45 -16.16 -39.78
N ILE A 215 -3.47 -16.69 -40.48
CA ILE A 215 -3.66 -18.11 -40.67
C ILE A 215 -2.53 -18.70 -41.54
N ILE A 216 -1.99 -17.95 -42.50
CA ILE A 216 -0.95 -18.43 -43.41
C ILE A 216 0.37 -18.60 -42.69
N SER A 217 0.75 -17.64 -41.83
CA SER A 217 1.99 -17.72 -41.05
C SER A 217 1.87 -18.56 -39.77
N GLY A 218 0.65 -18.92 -39.38
CA GLY A 218 0.37 -19.59 -38.12
C GLY A 218 0.58 -18.69 -36.87
N LYS A 219 0.78 -17.37 -37.05
CA LYS A 219 0.98 -16.47 -35.93
C LYS A 219 -0.27 -16.37 -35.07
N GLN A 220 -0.15 -16.74 -33.81
CA GLN A 220 -1.18 -16.63 -32.79
C GLN A 220 -0.89 -15.49 -31.84
N ILE A 221 -1.97 -14.86 -31.36
CA ILE A 221 -1.93 -13.83 -30.33
C ILE A 221 -2.82 -14.26 -29.17
N ASP A 222 -2.32 -14.11 -27.94
CA ASP A 222 -3.16 -14.24 -26.75
C ASP A 222 -3.91 -12.92 -26.51
N ILE A 223 -5.20 -12.93 -26.81
CA ILE A 223 -6.07 -11.77 -26.67
C ILE A 223 -6.87 -11.76 -25.36
N TYR A 224 -6.63 -12.73 -24.47
CA TYR A 224 -7.23 -12.66 -23.15
C TYR A 224 -6.59 -11.52 -22.34
N PHE A 225 -7.16 -11.18 -21.20
CA PHE A 225 -6.77 -9.99 -20.44
C PHE A 225 -6.22 -10.34 -19.05
N LEU A 226 -5.59 -9.34 -18.44
CA LEU A 226 -5.15 -9.38 -17.05
C LEU A 226 -6.16 -8.64 -16.18
N ASN A 227 -6.25 -9.11 -14.94
CA ASN A 227 -6.93 -8.43 -13.86
C ASN A 227 -5.92 -8.02 -12.79
N VAL A 228 -6.18 -6.92 -12.11
CA VAL A 228 -5.37 -6.47 -10.99
C VAL A 228 -6.23 -6.43 -9.75
N TYR A 229 -5.76 -7.07 -8.70
CA TYR A 229 -6.43 -7.13 -7.40
C TYR A 229 -5.59 -6.43 -6.35
N ASP A 230 -6.28 -5.83 -5.39
CA ASP A 230 -5.71 -5.28 -4.17
C ASP A 230 -4.50 -4.37 -4.45
N ALA A 231 -4.70 -3.41 -5.36
CA ALA A 231 -3.72 -2.38 -5.61
C ALA A 231 -3.71 -1.41 -4.42
N ILE A 232 -2.61 -1.45 -3.66
CA ILE A 232 -2.45 -0.67 -2.44
C ILE A 232 -1.14 0.08 -2.50
N PHE A 233 -1.16 1.34 -2.10
CA PHE A 233 0.07 2.07 -1.81
C PHE A 233 -0.10 3.11 -0.72
N ILE A 234 1.00 3.40 -0.06
CA ILE A 234 1.19 4.57 0.78
C ILE A 234 2.34 5.40 0.21
N THR A 235 2.17 6.72 0.19
CA THR A 235 3.19 7.63 -0.33
C THR A 235 3.38 8.86 0.54
N ALA A 236 4.56 9.45 0.43
CA ALA A 236 4.94 10.74 1.00
C ALA A 236 5.88 11.47 0.02
N PRO A 237 6.17 12.75 0.21
CA PRO A 237 7.27 13.41 -0.47
C PRO A 237 8.56 12.61 -0.32
N LYS A 238 9.43 12.71 -1.31
CA LYS A 238 10.71 12.00 -1.30
C LYS A 238 11.51 12.34 -0.03
N ASP A 239 12.11 11.31 0.55
CA ASP A 239 12.88 11.34 1.80
C ASP A 239 12.04 11.59 3.09
N GLU A 240 10.71 11.67 3.00
CA GLU A 240 9.83 11.86 4.15
C GLU A 240 9.03 10.62 4.53
N LEU A 241 9.02 9.57 3.68
CA LEU A 241 8.22 8.37 3.93
C LEU A 241 8.51 7.73 5.29
N ILE A 242 9.78 7.78 5.72
CA ILE A 242 10.21 7.24 7.01
C ILE A 242 9.60 7.99 8.19
N ASP A 243 9.44 9.30 8.09
CA ASP A 243 8.83 10.13 9.15
C ASP A 243 7.32 9.90 9.26
N TRP A 244 6.69 9.45 8.17
CA TRP A 244 5.25 9.26 8.05
C TRP A 244 4.80 7.81 8.16
N GLN A 245 5.73 6.86 8.30
CA GLN A 245 5.42 5.42 8.23
C GLN A 245 4.34 5.00 9.25
N ASP A 246 4.44 5.45 10.51
CA ASP A 246 3.50 5.04 11.54
C ASP A 246 2.10 5.57 11.28
N THR A 247 2.01 6.82 10.84
CA THR A 247 0.74 7.44 10.46
C THR A 247 0.11 6.72 9.27
N LEU A 248 0.86 6.57 8.17
CA LEU A 248 0.38 5.93 6.94
C LEU A 248 0.08 4.44 7.14
N ASN A 249 0.89 3.74 7.95
CA ASN A 249 0.63 2.36 8.34
C ASN A 249 -0.67 2.24 9.15
N THR A 250 -0.90 3.16 10.09
CA THR A 250 -2.15 3.19 10.87
C THR A 250 -3.35 3.43 9.95
N VAL A 251 -3.25 4.35 8.98
CA VAL A 251 -4.31 4.54 7.98
C VAL A 251 -4.59 3.24 7.24
N CYS A 252 -3.56 2.61 6.67
CA CYS A 252 -3.71 1.37 5.90
C CYS A 252 -4.27 0.22 6.75
N SER A 253 -3.71 -0.03 7.93
CA SER A 253 -4.08 -1.17 8.78
C SER A 253 -5.42 -1.00 9.51
N SER A 254 -5.94 0.22 9.61
CA SER A 254 -7.23 0.50 10.24
C SER A 254 -8.43 0.37 9.30
N LEU A 255 -8.21 0.12 8.01
CA LEU A 255 -9.30 -0.06 7.05
C LEU A 255 -10.10 -1.32 7.39
N GLU A 256 -11.38 -1.13 7.67
CA GLU A 256 -12.35 -2.20 7.94
C GLU A 256 -13.61 -1.99 7.12
N PHE A 257 -13.99 -2.99 6.33
CA PHE A 257 -15.27 -2.98 5.62
C PHE A 257 -16.41 -3.40 6.54
N THR A 258 -17.57 -2.78 6.38
CA THR A 258 -18.78 -3.10 7.17
C THR A 258 -19.38 -4.43 6.75
N ASP A 259 -20.15 -5.07 7.67
CA ASP A 259 -20.90 -6.28 7.36
C ASP A 259 -21.87 -6.06 6.19
N THR A 260 -22.46 -4.86 6.07
CA THR A 260 -23.36 -4.51 4.97
C THR A 260 -22.64 -4.55 3.63
N PHE A 261 -21.45 -3.96 3.55
CA PHE A 261 -20.62 -4.00 2.34
C PHE A 261 -20.18 -5.44 2.02
N ILE A 262 -19.70 -6.17 3.02
CA ILE A 262 -19.24 -7.56 2.88
C ILE A 262 -20.37 -8.47 2.40
N ASN A 263 -21.59 -8.33 2.95
CA ASN A 263 -22.74 -9.13 2.52
C ASN A 263 -23.19 -8.79 1.10
N GLY A 264 -23.21 -7.52 0.73
CA GLY A 264 -23.51 -7.10 -0.66
C GLY A 264 -22.48 -7.62 -1.65
N PHE A 265 -21.21 -7.59 -1.26
CA PHE A 265 -20.11 -8.15 -2.02
C PHE A 265 -20.21 -9.66 -2.20
N ASN A 266 -20.54 -10.43 -1.13
CA ASN A 266 -20.69 -11.89 -1.17
C ASN A 266 -21.79 -12.37 -2.11
N GLN A 267 -22.83 -11.56 -2.30
CA GLN A 267 -23.86 -11.85 -3.29
C GLN A 267 -23.33 -11.80 -4.73
N GLN A 268 -22.19 -11.14 -4.93
CA GLN A 268 -21.57 -11.01 -6.25
C GLN A 268 -20.40 -11.99 -6.47
N GLN A 269 -19.62 -12.35 -5.43
CA GLN A 269 -18.51 -13.33 -5.59
C GLN A 269 -18.06 -13.99 -4.26
N ASP A 270 -18.12 -15.30 -4.17
CA ASP A 270 -17.67 -16.11 -3.01
C ASP A 270 -16.13 -16.10 -2.76
N ALA A 271 -15.30 -15.68 -3.71
CA ALA A 271 -13.84 -15.91 -3.68
C ALA A 271 -13.04 -14.82 -2.96
N VAL A 272 -13.55 -13.62 -2.81
CA VAL A 272 -12.77 -12.43 -2.41
C VAL A 272 -12.80 -12.16 -0.90
N MET A 273 -13.64 -12.85 -0.14
CA MET A 273 -13.77 -12.67 1.33
C MET A 273 -12.47 -12.90 2.11
N LYS A 274 -11.57 -13.75 1.60
CA LYS A 274 -10.28 -14.00 2.27
C LYS A 274 -9.37 -12.76 2.28
N ASN A 275 -9.59 -11.84 1.34
CA ASN A 275 -8.69 -10.70 1.13
C ASN A 275 -8.90 -9.59 2.17
N PHE A 276 -10.11 -9.38 2.69
CA PHE A 276 -10.36 -8.33 3.68
C PHE A 276 -9.56 -8.50 4.98
N GLN A 277 -9.37 -9.75 5.43
CA GLN A 277 -8.54 -10.02 6.61
C GLN A 277 -7.04 -9.81 6.34
N GLN A 278 -6.64 -9.87 5.08
CA GLN A 278 -5.25 -9.74 4.67
C GLN A 278 -4.83 -8.29 4.47
N ILE A 279 -5.77 -7.34 4.28
CA ILE A 279 -5.46 -5.91 4.14
C ILE A 279 -4.74 -5.38 5.39
N ARG A 280 -5.17 -5.79 6.59
CA ARG A 280 -4.46 -5.45 7.84
C ARG A 280 -3.04 -5.99 7.88
N ALA A 281 -2.83 -7.21 7.38
CA ALA A 281 -1.51 -7.81 7.32
C ALA A 281 -0.59 -7.07 6.34
N ILE A 282 -1.13 -6.50 5.26
CA ILE A 282 -0.38 -5.64 4.33
C ILE A 282 0.13 -4.38 5.04
N GLY A 283 -0.69 -3.71 5.85
CA GLY A 283 -0.25 -2.54 6.60
C GLY A 283 0.99 -2.84 7.46
N ASN A 284 0.98 -3.96 8.16
CA ASN A 284 2.14 -4.40 8.95
C ASN A 284 3.34 -4.74 8.07
N GLN A 285 3.13 -5.45 6.96
CA GLN A 285 4.21 -5.77 6.01
C GLN A 285 4.80 -4.53 5.34
N ILE A 286 3.99 -3.51 5.07
CA ILE A 286 4.47 -2.22 4.55
C ILE A 286 5.37 -1.56 5.58
N SER A 287 4.98 -1.54 6.86
CA SER A 287 5.80 -1.00 7.95
C SER A 287 7.14 -1.73 8.08
N ASP A 288 7.09 -3.07 8.13
CA ASP A 288 8.29 -3.90 8.21
C ASP A 288 9.20 -3.68 6.98
N GLY A 289 8.61 -3.56 5.79
CA GLY A 289 9.33 -3.29 4.55
C GLY A 289 10.00 -1.92 4.53
N ILE A 290 9.35 -0.88 5.06
CA ILE A 290 9.94 0.45 5.21
C ILE A 290 11.13 0.37 6.17
N MET A 291 10.98 -0.31 7.30
CA MET A 291 12.04 -0.45 8.30
C MET A 291 13.22 -1.26 7.79
N ASP A 292 12.96 -2.38 7.11
CA ASP A 292 14.02 -3.19 6.50
C ASP A 292 14.80 -2.40 5.45
N SER A 293 14.08 -1.65 4.63
CA SER A 293 14.67 -0.79 3.61
C SER A 293 15.53 0.32 4.24
N TRP A 294 15.05 0.93 5.34
CA TRP A 294 15.79 1.92 6.09
C TRP A 294 17.04 1.33 6.74
N ASN A 295 16.93 0.17 7.40
CA ASN A 295 18.07 -0.54 8.02
C ASN A 295 19.12 -0.96 6.98
N LYS A 296 18.70 -1.43 5.79
CA LYS A 296 19.61 -1.77 4.70
C LYS A 296 20.33 -0.54 4.17
N ARG A 297 19.63 0.58 4.00
CA ARG A 297 20.22 1.86 3.60
C ARG A 297 21.18 2.40 4.65
N ASN A 298 20.90 2.21 5.94
CA ASN A 298 21.82 2.53 7.02
C ASN A 298 23.14 1.75 6.94
N LYS A 299 23.18 0.67 6.18
CA LYS A 299 24.40 -0.12 5.93
C LYS A 299 25.06 0.19 4.57
N SER A 300 24.52 1.06 3.74
CA SER A 300 25.00 1.33 2.38
C SER A 300 25.26 2.81 2.10
N PHE A 301 26.02 3.07 1.05
CA PHE A 301 26.54 4.39 0.64
C PHE A 301 25.47 5.45 0.31
N ASP A 302 24.22 5.02 0.00
CA ASP A 302 23.11 5.93 -0.31
C ASP A 302 22.65 6.77 0.89
N ILE A 303 23.00 6.34 2.09
CA ILE A 303 22.78 7.10 3.32
C ILE A 303 23.71 8.29 3.47
N MET A 304 24.85 8.30 2.80
CA MET A 304 25.69 9.49 2.88
C MET A 304 24.95 10.72 2.39
N SER A 305 24.12 10.59 1.35
CA SER A 305 23.34 11.72 0.83
C SER A 305 22.27 12.18 1.83
N GLN A 306 21.57 11.26 2.45
CA GLN A 306 20.53 11.58 3.43
C GLN A 306 21.13 12.08 4.75
N LYS A 307 22.18 11.41 5.26
CA LYS A 307 22.95 11.91 6.42
C LYS A 307 23.58 13.29 6.15
N GLN A 308 24.03 13.55 4.95
CA GLN A 308 24.57 14.85 4.57
C GLN A 308 23.49 15.93 4.50
N SER A 309 22.27 15.58 4.04
CA SER A 309 21.11 16.46 4.09
C SER A 309 20.68 16.74 5.53
N ASP A 310 20.51 15.71 6.34
CA ASP A 310 20.12 15.83 7.75
C ASP A 310 21.20 16.61 8.56
N ALA A 311 22.47 16.35 8.30
CA ALA A 311 23.59 17.10 8.89
C ALA A 311 23.59 18.57 8.50
N THR A 312 23.22 18.89 7.27
CA THR A 312 23.07 20.27 6.78
C THR A 312 21.90 20.98 7.48
N LEU A 313 20.86 20.23 7.82
CA LEU A 313 19.69 20.72 8.54
C LEU A 313 19.89 20.72 10.08
N GLY A 314 21.02 20.23 10.56
CA GLY A 314 21.43 20.28 11.97
C GLY A 314 20.84 19.20 12.86
N TYR A 315 20.37 18.08 12.30
CA TYR A 315 19.86 16.95 13.06
C TYR A 315 20.22 15.61 12.40
N GLU A 316 20.07 14.51 13.16
CA GLU A 316 20.03 13.14 12.62
C GLU A 316 18.76 12.44 13.07
N ARG A 317 18.29 11.50 12.25
CA ARG A 317 17.13 10.66 12.58
C ARG A 317 17.58 9.45 13.37
N VAL A 318 16.89 9.17 14.46
CA VAL A 318 17.10 7.98 15.30
C VAL A 318 15.79 7.22 15.43
N TYR A 319 15.91 5.91 15.43
CA TYR A 319 14.78 4.99 15.51
C TYR A 319 14.75 4.33 16.90
N ASP A 320 13.61 4.41 17.56
CA ASP A 320 13.37 3.70 18.81
C ASP A 320 12.82 2.30 18.51
N THR A 321 13.62 1.28 18.79
CA THR A 321 13.25 -0.12 18.54
C THR A 321 12.17 -0.67 19.48
N GLU A 322 11.88 0.03 20.59
CA GLU A 322 10.83 -0.37 21.53
C GLU A 322 9.46 0.20 21.14
N THR A 323 9.44 1.46 20.68
CA THR A 323 8.20 2.18 20.35
C THR A 323 7.91 2.19 18.87
N ASN A 324 8.85 1.77 18.01
CA ASN A 324 8.81 1.89 16.56
C ASN A 324 8.63 3.35 16.09
N GLU A 325 9.08 4.31 16.87
CA GLU A 325 9.00 5.74 16.54
C GLU A 325 10.33 6.26 16.00
N ILE A 326 10.26 7.26 15.11
CA ILE A 326 11.42 7.97 14.58
C ILE A 326 11.51 9.34 15.23
N TYR A 327 12.72 9.70 15.66
CA TYR A 327 13.00 10.97 16.31
C TYR A 327 14.09 11.71 15.56
N LYS A 328 14.05 13.05 15.63
CA LYS A 328 15.15 13.92 15.22
C LYS A 328 16.01 14.22 16.45
N ALA A 329 17.26 13.83 16.40
CA ALA A 329 18.25 14.07 17.43
C ALA A 329 19.29 15.08 16.92
N TYR A 330 20.11 15.65 17.79
CA TYR A 330 21.21 16.53 17.37
C TYR A 330 22.26 15.74 16.59
N ASN A 331 22.98 16.41 15.68
CA ASN A 331 24.07 15.78 14.93
C ASN A 331 25.13 15.20 15.88
N GLY A 332 25.52 13.95 15.63
CA GLY A 332 26.49 13.22 16.46
C GLY A 332 25.85 12.48 17.64
N PHE A 333 24.53 12.44 17.73
CA PHE A 333 23.86 11.68 18.79
C PHE A 333 24.24 10.20 18.77
N THR A 334 24.29 9.59 17.56
CA THR A 334 24.66 8.17 17.42
C THR A 334 26.13 7.91 17.68
N ASP A 335 27.01 8.90 17.54
CA ASP A 335 28.43 8.80 17.84
C ASP A 335 28.69 8.86 19.37
N ASP A 336 27.83 9.55 20.09
CA ASP A 336 27.88 9.69 21.56
C ASP A 336 27.09 8.58 22.30
N TYR A 337 26.40 7.74 21.57
CA TYR A 337 25.51 6.73 22.13
C TYR A 337 26.23 5.39 22.28
N ASP A 338 26.48 4.98 23.53
CA ASP A 338 27.13 3.73 23.91
C ASP A 338 26.13 2.57 24.13
N GLY A 339 24.99 2.53 23.44
CA GLY A 339 24.04 1.43 23.29
C GLY A 339 23.56 0.71 24.53
#